data_09ad267c9126ea5cb3b881670ef950a2
#
_entry.id   09ad267c9126ea5cb3b881670ef950a2
#
_cell.length_a   1.000
_cell.length_b   1.000
_cell.length_c   1.000
_cell.angle_alpha   90.00
_cell.angle_beta   90.00
_cell.angle_gamma   90.00
#
_symmetry.space_group_name_H-M   'P 1'
#
loop_
_entity.id
_entity.type
_entity.pdbx_description
1 polymer ?
#
loop_
_entity_poly.entity_id
_entity_poly.type
_entity_poly.pdbx_seq_one_letter_code
_entity_poly.pdbx_strand_id
1 'polypeptide(L)'
;MATEMKRISVLKNIKTSKTAIINLCKYGDVKAVSKEKTIFPFTNDVASEVEIHAKLLTKNLSPKILDSDAALHSIIFEYLEGSNDLINYDELFLTKLGKAIKKLHLMDFNDIGAESFQQKINTYRQIFVDSDDSTILAGFELFDRLYDSPNNLVFCHNDINASNIFYTNDIKLIDWEYAGANLPIYDIASIIKSLKLDEDQTKILLDSYDIKLDVTKIKSFEL
;
A
#
# COMPACT_ATOMS: atom_id res chain seq x y z
N MET A 1 17.14 1.30 -34.26
CA MET A 1 18.01 1.90 -33.20
C MET A 1 17.91 0.95 -32.02
N ALA A 2 19.00 0.30 -31.63
CA ALA A 2 19.01 -0.55 -30.44
C ALA A 2 18.88 0.37 -29.23
N THR A 3 17.84 0.16 -28.45
CA THR A 3 17.64 0.83 -27.17
C THR A 3 18.79 0.38 -26.25
N GLU A 4 19.71 1.27 -25.93
CA GLU A 4 20.76 0.99 -24.97
C GLU A 4 20.10 0.58 -23.66
N MET A 5 20.22 -0.69 -23.27
CA MET A 5 19.75 -1.17 -21.96
C MET A 5 20.48 -0.35 -20.89
N LYS A 6 19.77 0.53 -20.20
CA LYS A 6 20.34 1.28 -19.09
C LYS A 6 20.83 0.30 -18.04
N ARG A 7 22.12 0.35 -17.72
CA ARG A 7 22.72 -0.54 -16.72
C ARG A 7 22.22 -0.17 -15.33
N ILE A 8 21.74 -1.19 -14.62
CA ILE A 8 21.45 -1.10 -13.18
C ILE A 8 22.74 -1.43 -12.43
N SER A 9 23.09 -0.59 -11.48
CA SER A 9 24.23 -0.80 -10.58
C SER A 9 23.73 -0.69 -9.13
N VAL A 10 23.68 -1.82 -8.43
CA VAL A 10 23.29 -1.88 -7.01
C VAL A 10 24.36 -1.19 -6.16
N LEU A 11 23.94 -0.24 -5.32
CA LEU A 11 24.77 0.50 -4.39
C LEU A 11 24.69 -0.08 -2.97
N LYS A 12 23.47 -0.44 -2.53
CA LYS A 12 23.20 -0.93 -1.18
C LYS A 12 21.89 -1.72 -1.15
N ASN A 13 21.88 -2.85 -0.45
CA ASN A 13 20.61 -3.47 -0.07
C ASN A 13 19.94 -2.64 1.04
N ILE A 14 18.67 -2.26 0.83
CA ILE A 14 17.87 -1.51 1.80
C ILE A 14 17.10 -2.49 2.69
N LYS A 15 16.42 -3.47 2.07
CA LYS A 15 15.55 -4.42 2.76
C LYS A 15 15.50 -5.73 1.99
N THR A 16 15.48 -6.83 2.70
CA THR A 16 15.11 -8.15 2.17
C THR A 16 13.97 -8.69 3.00
N SER A 17 12.88 -9.03 2.34
CA SER A 17 11.67 -9.62 2.94
C SER A 17 11.32 -10.94 2.25
N LYS A 18 10.19 -11.54 2.66
CA LYS A 18 9.65 -12.73 1.99
C LYS A 18 9.08 -12.42 0.61
N THR A 19 8.65 -11.18 0.40
CA THR A 19 7.94 -10.74 -0.81
C THR A 19 8.84 -9.99 -1.80
N ALA A 20 9.93 -9.37 -1.32
CA ALA A 20 10.80 -8.60 -2.20
C ALA A 20 12.22 -8.36 -1.64
N ILE A 21 13.14 -8.07 -2.56
CA ILE A 21 14.46 -7.50 -2.28
C ILE A 21 14.45 -6.06 -2.78
N ILE A 22 14.75 -5.11 -1.90
CA ILE A 22 14.78 -3.67 -2.19
C ILE A 22 16.22 -3.18 -2.13
N ASN A 23 16.70 -2.59 -3.21
CA ASN A 23 18.05 -2.06 -3.30
C ASN A 23 18.03 -0.59 -3.69
N LEU A 24 18.92 0.18 -3.08
CA LEU A 24 19.37 1.44 -3.63
C LEU A 24 20.27 1.15 -4.81
N CYS A 25 20.04 1.77 -5.95
CA CYS A 25 20.80 1.54 -7.17
C CYS A 25 21.03 2.85 -7.96
N LYS A 26 21.85 2.75 -9.00
CA LYS A 26 21.84 3.68 -10.13
C LYS A 26 21.16 3.02 -11.31
N TYR A 27 20.29 3.77 -11.98
CA TYR A 27 19.68 3.42 -13.25
C TYR A 27 20.19 4.41 -14.32
N GLY A 28 21.19 3.99 -15.09
CA GLY A 28 22.06 4.92 -15.79
C GLY A 28 22.80 5.80 -14.78
N ASP A 29 22.65 7.12 -14.92
CA ASP A 29 23.30 8.11 -14.03
C ASP A 29 22.40 8.58 -12.88
N VAL A 30 21.14 8.15 -12.83
CA VAL A 30 20.18 8.58 -11.80
C VAL A 30 20.14 7.63 -10.61
N LYS A 31 20.01 8.20 -9.41
CA LYS A 31 19.74 7.44 -8.19
C LYS A 31 18.33 6.89 -8.25
N ALA A 32 18.17 5.59 -7.95
CA ALA A 32 16.92 4.87 -8.09
C ALA A 32 16.77 3.80 -6.99
N VAL A 33 15.59 3.22 -6.90
CA VAL A 33 15.30 2.07 -6.05
C VAL A 33 14.84 0.92 -6.93
N SER A 34 15.49 -0.25 -6.84
CA SER A 34 15.00 -1.47 -7.45
C SER A 34 14.21 -2.31 -6.44
N LYS A 35 13.06 -2.83 -6.88
CA LYS A 35 12.26 -3.84 -6.18
C LYS A 35 12.27 -5.10 -7.03
N GLU A 36 12.89 -6.16 -6.52
CA GLU A 36 12.85 -7.50 -7.10
C GLU A 36 11.84 -8.32 -6.32
N LYS A 37 10.73 -8.68 -6.95
CA LYS A 37 9.63 -9.38 -6.28
C LYS A 37 9.88 -10.88 -6.23
N THR A 38 9.65 -11.48 -5.08
CA THR A 38 9.49 -12.93 -4.95
C THR A 38 8.03 -13.27 -5.29
N ILE A 39 7.82 -14.37 -6.01
CA ILE A 39 6.45 -14.88 -6.24
C ILE A 39 5.90 -15.33 -4.89
N PHE A 40 4.96 -14.56 -4.37
CA PHE A 40 4.31 -14.84 -3.11
C PHE A 40 2.80 -14.78 -3.30
N PRO A 41 2.05 -15.80 -2.84
CA PRO A 41 0.58 -15.77 -2.92
C PRO A 41 0.04 -14.49 -2.29
N PHE A 42 -1.05 -13.94 -2.85
CA PHE A 42 -1.80 -12.78 -2.34
C PHE A 42 -1.18 -11.41 -2.61
N THR A 43 0.00 -11.34 -3.22
CA THR A 43 0.56 -10.08 -3.67
C THR A 43 0.26 -9.84 -5.15
N ASN A 44 0.04 -8.58 -5.50
CA ASN A 44 -0.09 -8.18 -6.90
C ASN A 44 1.20 -8.55 -7.65
N ASP A 45 1.08 -9.05 -8.87
CA ASP A 45 2.25 -9.27 -9.72
C ASP A 45 2.84 -7.92 -10.22
N VAL A 46 3.95 -8.00 -10.94
CA VAL A 46 4.64 -6.79 -11.44
C VAL A 46 3.74 -6.03 -12.42
N ALA A 47 2.98 -6.71 -13.27
CA ALA A 47 2.14 -6.04 -14.27
C ALA A 47 1.03 -5.25 -13.58
N SER A 48 0.31 -5.87 -12.63
CA SER A 48 -0.73 -5.21 -11.82
C SER A 48 -0.16 -4.05 -11.00
N GLU A 49 1.03 -4.23 -10.37
CA GLU A 49 1.66 -3.17 -9.59
C GLU A 49 2.05 -1.98 -10.49
N VAL A 50 2.53 -2.21 -11.71
CA VAL A 50 2.83 -1.16 -12.69
C VAL A 50 1.56 -0.39 -13.10
N GLU A 51 0.45 -1.08 -13.37
CA GLU A 51 -0.84 -0.45 -13.68
C GLU A 51 -1.35 0.42 -12.52
N ILE A 52 -1.26 -0.09 -11.30
CA ILE A 52 -1.60 0.66 -10.08
C ILE A 52 -0.77 1.95 -10.01
N HIS A 53 0.55 1.84 -10.13
CA HIS A 53 1.44 3.00 -10.08
C HIS A 53 1.16 4.02 -11.18
N ALA A 54 0.83 3.59 -12.40
CA ALA A 54 0.49 4.50 -13.49
C ALA A 54 -0.73 5.38 -13.16
N LYS A 55 -1.76 4.81 -12.53
CA LYS A 55 -2.93 5.57 -12.07
C LYS A 55 -2.62 6.48 -10.88
N LEU A 56 -1.86 5.98 -9.90
CA LEU A 56 -1.48 6.72 -8.71
C LEU A 56 -0.56 7.91 -9.01
N LEU A 57 0.28 7.79 -10.04
CA LEU A 57 1.14 8.87 -10.49
C LEU A 57 0.32 10.10 -10.93
N THR A 58 -0.83 9.89 -11.59
CA THR A 58 -1.74 10.97 -11.99
C THR A 58 -2.32 11.73 -10.80
N LYS A 59 -2.36 11.10 -9.62
CA LYS A 59 -2.82 11.66 -8.34
C LYS A 59 -1.69 12.19 -7.47
N ASN A 60 -0.44 12.05 -7.91
CA ASN A 60 0.76 12.38 -7.15
C ASN A 60 0.91 11.55 -5.84
N LEU A 61 0.42 10.30 -5.83
CA LEU A 61 0.40 9.44 -4.64
C LEU A 61 1.51 8.40 -4.60
N SER A 62 2.22 8.13 -5.69
CA SER A 62 3.29 7.14 -5.75
C SER A 62 4.57 7.70 -6.36
N PRO A 63 5.74 7.06 -6.15
CA PRO A 63 6.93 7.34 -6.93
C PRO A 63 6.72 6.98 -8.39
N LYS A 64 7.50 7.63 -9.27
CA LYS A 64 7.53 7.32 -10.69
C LYS A 64 8.25 6.00 -10.92
N ILE A 65 7.68 5.14 -11.78
CA ILE A 65 8.39 3.99 -12.34
C ILE A 65 9.31 4.48 -13.45
N LEU A 66 10.58 4.12 -13.35
CA LEU A 66 11.61 4.42 -14.35
C LEU A 66 11.74 3.28 -15.36
N ASP A 67 11.54 2.04 -14.90
CA ASP A 67 11.59 0.83 -15.70
C ASP A 67 10.90 -0.34 -15.00
N SER A 68 10.51 -1.36 -15.74
CA SER A 68 9.97 -2.59 -15.18
C SER A 68 10.22 -3.77 -16.12
N ASP A 69 10.46 -4.93 -15.53
CA ASP A 69 10.61 -6.20 -16.25
C ASP A 69 9.78 -7.27 -15.56
N ALA A 70 8.68 -7.65 -16.18
CA ALA A 70 7.78 -8.67 -15.63
C ALA A 70 8.43 -10.06 -15.63
N ALA A 71 9.31 -10.38 -16.58
CA ALA A 71 9.99 -11.68 -16.65
C ALA A 71 11.05 -11.82 -15.53
N LEU A 72 11.68 -10.72 -15.14
CA LEU A 72 12.62 -10.66 -14.03
C LEU A 72 11.96 -10.29 -12.70
N HIS A 73 10.64 -10.15 -12.69
CA HIS A 73 9.86 -9.74 -11.51
C HIS A 73 10.41 -8.46 -10.86
N SER A 74 10.88 -7.49 -11.65
CA SER A 74 11.55 -6.29 -11.16
C SER A 74 10.87 -5.00 -11.58
N ILE A 75 10.93 -4.00 -10.68
CA ILE A 75 10.46 -2.62 -10.92
C ILE A 75 11.55 -1.68 -10.44
N ILE A 76 11.84 -0.64 -11.23
CA ILE A 76 12.78 0.43 -10.90
C ILE A 76 11.99 1.70 -10.65
N PHE A 77 12.12 2.25 -9.46
CA PHE A 77 11.48 3.49 -9.04
C PHE A 77 12.46 4.65 -8.98
N GLU A 78 11.95 5.86 -9.17
CA GLU A 78 12.70 7.05 -8.77
C GLU A 78 13.05 6.98 -7.28
N TYR A 79 14.23 7.52 -6.93
CA TYR A 79 14.59 7.67 -5.53
C TYR A 79 13.85 8.88 -4.95
N LEU A 80 13.09 8.64 -3.88
CA LEU A 80 12.44 9.72 -3.14
C LEU A 80 13.42 10.31 -2.13
N GLU A 81 13.65 11.62 -2.23
CA GLU A 81 14.32 12.38 -1.17
C GLU A 81 13.28 12.78 -0.14
N GLY A 82 13.35 12.20 1.03
CA GLY A 82 12.40 12.41 2.11
C GLY A 82 12.63 11.41 3.23
N SER A 83 11.77 11.43 4.22
CA SER A 83 11.85 10.53 5.35
C SER A 83 10.54 9.75 5.51
N ASN A 84 10.68 8.48 5.81
CA ASN A 84 9.66 7.65 6.42
C ASN A 84 9.90 7.48 7.94
N ASP A 85 11.04 7.98 8.46
CA ASP A 85 11.36 7.99 9.89
C ASP A 85 10.75 9.23 10.58
N LEU A 86 9.43 9.39 10.45
CA LEU A 86 8.72 10.50 11.07
C LEU A 86 8.55 10.22 12.56
N ILE A 87 9.27 10.96 13.38
CA ILE A 87 9.23 10.82 14.84
C ILE A 87 8.03 11.58 15.42
N ASN A 88 7.48 12.55 14.69
CA ASN A 88 6.37 13.38 15.17
C ASN A 88 5.39 13.66 14.04
N TYR A 89 4.14 13.24 14.22
CA TYR A 89 3.05 13.44 13.25
C TYR A 89 2.32 14.74 13.58
N ASP A 90 2.82 15.86 13.05
CA ASP A 90 2.19 17.16 13.24
C ASP A 90 0.86 17.31 12.46
N GLU A 91 0.13 18.36 12.76
CA GLU A 91 -1.17 18.66 12.12
C GLU A 91 -1.04 18.78 10.60
N LEU A 92 0.05 19.36 10.09
CA LEU A 92 0.27 19.51 8.65
C LEU A 92 0.45 18.17 7.95
N PHE A 93 1.24 17.27 8.55
CA PHE A 93 1.44 15.92 8.04
C PHE A 93 0.11 15.15 8.03
N LEU A 94 -0.63 15.13 9.15
CA LEU A 94 -1.90 14.41 9.26
C LEU A 94 -2.95 14.94 8.30
N THR A 95 -2.99 16.27 8.12
CA THR A 95 -3.87 16.91 7.13
C THR A 95 -3.52 16.48 5.71
N LYS A 96 -2.25 16.43 5.35
CA LYS A 96 -1.81 15.95 4.04
C LYS A 96 -2.10 14.47 3.85
N LEU A 97 -1.88 13.65 4.89
CA LEU A 97 -2.15 12.22 4.86
C LEU A 97 -3.64 11.95 4.65
N GLY A 98 -4.54 12.57 5.41
CA GLY A 98 -5.98 12.44 5.24
C GLY A 98 -6.43 12.79 3.82
N LYS A 99 -5.93 13.90 3.27
CA LYS A 99 -6.20 14.31 1.88
C LYS A 99 -5.63 13.32 0.85
N ALA A 100 -4.48 12.73 1.11
CA ALA A 100 -3.87 11.72 0.23
C ALA A 100 -4.73 10.45 0.19
N ILE A 101 -5.17 9.95 1.34
CA ILE A 101 -6.06 8.79 1.44
C ILE A 101 -7.43 9.08 0.81
N LYS A 102 -7.96 10.29 0.99
CA LYS A 102 -9.20 10.70 0.27
C LYS A 102 -9.03 10.60 -1.25
N LYS A 103 -7.91 11.10 -1.80
CA LYS A 103 -7.62 10.99 -3.24
C LYS A 103 -7.52 9.56 -3.71
N LEU A 104 -6.93 8.67 -2.89
CA LEU A 104 -6.83 7.25 -3.17
C LEU A 104 -8.21 6.61 -3.23
N HIS A 105 -9.03 6.80 -2.20
CA HIS A 105 -10.35 6.17 -2.08
C HIS A 105 -11.40 6.73 -3.05
N LEU A 106 -11.17 7.91 -3.62
CA LEU A 106 -12.00 8.49 -4.69
C LEU A 106 -11.50 8.12 -6.10
N MET A 107 -10.46 7.30 -6.21
CA MET A 107 -9.92 6.89 -7.51
C MET A 107 -10.85 5.86 -8.17
N ASP A 108 -11.11 6.03 -9.46
CA ASP A 108 -11.73 4.97 -10.26
C ASP A 108 -10.70 3.84 -10.48
N PHE A 109 -11.08 2.63 -10.12
CA PHE A 109 -10.23 1.44 -10.17
C PHE A 109 -10.83 0.29 -11.00
N ASN A 110 -11.93 0.52 -11.71
CA ASN A 110 -12.61 -0.52 -12.47
C ASN A 110 -11.72 -1.21 -13.51
N ASP A 111 -10.73 -0.48 -14.03
CA ASP A 111 -9.78 -1.00 -15.04
C ASP A 111 -8.47 -1.51 -14.42
N ILE A 112 -8.36 -1.61 -13.09
CA ILE A 112 -7.18 -2.17 -12.43
C ILE A 112 -7.41 -3.65 -12.20
N GLY A 113 -6.52 -4.50 -12.74
CA GLY A 113 -6.59 -5.96 -12.59
C GLY A 113 -6.24 -6.49 -11.20
N ALA A 114 -6.21 -5.63 -10.18
CA ALA A 114 -5.88 -6.04 -8.82
C ALA A 114 -7.03 -6.82 -8.16
N GLU A 115 -6.70 -7.93 -7.51
CA GLU A 115 -7.66 -8.69 -6.72
C GLU A 115 -8.22 -7.88 -5.55
N SER A 116 -9.53 -8.01 -5.31
CA SER A 116 -10.13 -7.43 -4.11
C SER A 116 -9.62 -8.14 -2.84
N PHE A 117 -9.68 -7.43 -1.72
CA PHE A 117 -9.32 -8.02 -0.43
C PHE A 117 -10.16 -9.27 -0.12
N GLN A 118 -11.44 -9.27 -0.48
CA GLN A 118 -12.31 -10.45 -0.33
C GLN A 118 -11.85 -11.64 -1.16
N GLN A 119 -11.40 -11.44 -2.39
CA GLN A 119 -10.83 -12.52 -3.22
C GLN A 119 -9.58 -13.10 -2.57
N LYS A 120 -8.69 -12.24 -2.07
CA LYS A 120 -7.48 -12.66 -1.33
C LYS A 120 -7.84 -13.49 -0.10
N ILE A 121 -8.80 -13.06 0.71
CA ILE A 121 -9.29 -13.84 1.88
C ILE A 121 -9.86 -15.19 1.46
N ASN A 122 -10.62 -15.27 0.37
CA ASN A 122 -11.16 -16.55 -0.12
C ASN A 122 -10.03 -17.51 -0.52
N THR A 123 -8.95 -16.99 -1.12
CA THR A 123 -7.76 -17.79 -1.43
C THR A 123 -7.05 -18.26 -0.16
N TYR A 124 -6.93 -17.41 0.87
CA TYR A 124 -6.41 -17.80 2.19
C TYR A 124 -7.25 -18.95 2.80
N ARG A 125 -8.58 -18.88 2.74
CA ARG A 125 -9.46 -19.93 3.24
C ARG A 125 -9.22 -21.28 2.55
N GLN A 126 -8.97 -21.27 1.25
CA GLN A 126 -8.65 -22.50 0.52
C GLN A 126 -7.32 -23.11 0.96
N ILE A 127 -6.31 -22.27 1.21
CA ILE A 127 -4.98 -22.72 1.67
C ILE A 127 -5.04 -23.25 3.10
N PHE A 128 -5.82 -22.62 3.97
CA PHE A 128 -5.92 -22.96 5.38
C PHE A 128 -7.20 -23.74 5.72
N VAL A 129 -7.78 -24.44 4.74
CA VAL A 129 -9.06 -25.18 4.92
C VAL A 129 -9.01 -26.22 6.05
N ASP A 130 -7.84 -26.85 6.24
CA ASP A 130 -7.62 -27.87 7.29
C ASP A 130 -6.88 -27.30 8.51
N SER A 131 -6.79 -25.96 8.64
CA SER A 131 -6.12 -25.35 9.78
C SER A 131 -7.00 -25.39 11.03
N ASP A 132 -6.41 -25.79 12.13
CA ASP A 132 -6.97 -25.72 13.49
C ASP A 132 -6.38 -24.54 14.30
N ASP A 133 -5.57 -23.68 13.67
CA ASP A 133 -5.02 -22.49 14.32
C ASP A 133 -6.14 -21.50 14.66
N SER A 134 -6.34 -21.31 15.96
CA SER A 134 -7.39 -20.44 16.48
C SER A 134 -7.25 -18.98 16.03
N THR A 135 -6.04 -18.49 15.78
CA THR A 135 -5.78 -17.12 15.30
C THR A 135 -6.27 -16.96 13.87
N ILE A 136 -6.00 -17.96 13.00
CA ILE A 136 -6.46 -17.96 11.62
C ILE A 136 -7.99 -18.02 11.56
N LEU A 137 -8.60 -18.92 12.35
CA LEU A 137 -10.05 -19.06 12.40
C LEU A 137 -10.73 -17.79 12.91
N ALA A 138 -10.22 -17.21 14.01
CA ALA A 138 -10.71 -15.93 14.54
C ALA A 138 -10.58 -14.78 13.53
N GLY A 139 -9.51 -14.77 12.73
CA GLY A 139 -9.32 -13.80 11.64
C GLY A 139 -10.40 -13.93 10.56
N PHE A 140 -10.76 -15.14 10.16
CA PHE A 140 -11.85 -15.37 9.20
C PHE A 140 -13.23 -14.98 9.76
N GLU A 141 -13.52 -15.31 11.02
CA GLU A 141 -14.76 -14.90 11.68
C GLU A 141 -14.87 -13.37 11.81
N LEU A 142 -13.77 -12.70 12.12
CA LEU A 142 -13.72 -11.25 12.16
C LEU A 142 -14.00 -10.65 10.78
N PHE A 143 -13.36 -11.20 9.75
CA PHE A 143 -13.60 -10.77 8.36
C PHE A 143 -15.08 -10.89 8.01
N ASP A 144 -15.73 -12.02 8.26
CA ASP A 144 -17.14 -12.24 7.94
C ASP A 144 -18.05 -11.21 8.63
N ARG A 145 -17.78 -10.90 9.90
CA ARG A 145 -18.55 -9.86 10.63
C ARG A 145 -18.38 -8.46 10.07
N LEU A 146 -17.19 -8.14 9.52
CA LEU A 146 -16.90 -6.81 8.99
C LEU A 146 -17.36 -6.64 7.55
N TYR A 147 -17.48 -7.75 6.81
CA TYR A 147 -17.82 -7.80 5.38
C TYR A 147 -19.23 -8.35 5.10
N ASP A 148 -20.16 -8.26 6.05
CA ASP A 148 -21.54 -8.75 5.89
C ASP A 148 -22.31 -8.02 4.77
N SER A 149 -21.88 -6.81 4.39
CA SER A 149 -22.51 -6.02 3.31
C SER A 149 -21.45 -5.12 2.63
N PRO A 150 -20.72 -5.60 1.63
CA PRO A 150 -19.62 -4.87 1.00
C PRO A 150 -20.11 -3.76 0.03
N ASN A 151 -21.14 -3.01 0.40
CA ASN A 151 -21.54 -1.81 -0.31
C ASN A 151 -20.55 -0.68 0.04
N ASN A 152 -19.97 -0.03 -0.96
CA ASN A 152 -18.98 1.06 -0.86
C ASN A 152 -17.52 0.62 -0.74
N LEU A 153 -17.11 -0.38 -1.52
CA LEU A 153 -15.70 -0.69 -1.69
C LEU A 153 -15.01 0.46 -2.44
N VAL A 154 -13.80 0.77 -2.00
CA VAL A 154 -12.92 1.74 -2.63
C VAL A 154 -11.59 1.07 -2.96
N PHE A 155 -10.74 1.74 -3.73
CA PHE A 155 -9.38 1.25 -3.93
C PHE A 155 -8.55 1.57 -2.70
N CYS A 156 -8.10 0.54 -1.99
CA CYS A 156 -7.30 0.63 -0.77
C CYS A 156 -5.87 0.18 -1.02
N HIS A 157 -4.96 0.70 -0.22
CA HIS A 157 -3.58 0.23 -0.16
C HIS A 157 -3.46 -1.15 0.50
N ASN A 158 -4.26 -1.39 1.52
CA ASN A 158 -4.34 -2.62 2.32
C ASN A 158 -3.10 -2.95 3.18
N ASP A 159 -2.06 -2.11 3.16
CA ASP A 159 -0.86 -2.25 4.01
C ASP A 159 -0.28 -0.88 4.38
N ILE A 160 -1.12 0.09 4.77
CA ILE A 160 -0.62 1.40 5.19
C ILE A 160 -0.02 1.30 6.58
N ASN A 161 1.29 1.46 6.64
CA ASN A 161 2.06 1.53 7.87
C ASN A 161 3.14 2.63 7.75
N ALA A 162 3.77 2.98 8.87
CA ALA A 162 4.76 4.06 8.91
C ALA A 162 5.88 3.92 7.86
N SER A 163 6.32 2.68 7.57
CA SER A 163 7.40 2.44 6.60
C SER A 163 6.97 2.63 5.14
N ASN A 164 5.66 2.60 4.87
CA ASN A 164 5.10 2.73 3.53
C ASN A 164 4.62 4.16 3.22
N ILE A 165 4.79 5.10 4.15
CA ILE A 165 4.45 6.52 3.99
C ILE A 165 5.74 7.32 3.86
N PHE A 166 5.94 7.97 2.72
CA PHE A 166 7.01 8.93 2.50
C PHE A 166 6.46 10.35 2.56
N TYR A 167 7.07 11.18 3.39
CA TYR A 167 6.78 12.60 3.46
C TYR A 167 7.94 13.38 2.84
N THR A 168 7.65 13.96 1.70
CA THR A 168 8.50 14.94 1.02
C THR A 168 7.84 16.31 1.18
N ASN A 169 7.56 17.03 0.10
CA ASN A 169 6.63 18.17 0.14
C ASN A 169 5.16 17.73 0.23
N ASP A 170 4.86 16.50 -0.24
CA ASP A 170 3.56 15.83 -0.21
C ASP A 170 3.71 14.39 0.28
N ILE A 171 2.57 13.73 0.53
CA ILE A 171 2.55 12.31 0.88
C ILE A 171 2.72 11.47 -0.38
N LYS A 172 3.66 10.52 -0.32
CA LYS A 172 3.80 9.41 -1.25
C LYS A 172 3.62 8.11 -0.51
N LEU A 173 2.89 7.19 -1.12
CA LEU A 173 2.73 5.84 -0.60
C LEU A 173 3.52 4.88 -1.49
N ILE A 174 4.16 3.89 -0.86
CA ILE A 174 4.96 2.87 -1.52
C ILE A 174 4.49 1.48 -1.10
N ASP A 175 4.93 0.46 -1.84
CA ASP A 175 4.65 -0.95 -1.54
C ASP A 175 3.18 -1.36 -1.73
N TRP A 176 2.72 -1.25 -2.98
CA TRP A 176 1.33 -1.50 -3.39
C TRP A 176 1.00 -2.98 -3.63
N GLU A 177 1.80 -3.88 -3.11
CA GLU A 177 1.67 -5.31 -3.39
C GLU A 177 0.37 -5.94 -2.87
N TYR A 178 -0.28 -5.33 -1.88
CA TYR A 178 -1.57 -5.77 -1.35
C TYR A 178 -2.76 -4.92 -1.83
N ALA A 179 -2.51 -3.88 -2.62
CA ALA A 179 -3.54 -2.95 -3.04
C ALA A 179 -4.68 -3.64 -3.80
N GLY A 180 -5.88 -3.14 -3.62
CA GLY A 180 -7.09 -3.67 -4.24
C GLY A 180 -8.35 -3.13 -3.59
N ALA A 181 -9.51 -3.54 -4.09
CA ALA A 181 -10.80 -3.12 -3.55
C ALA A 181 -11.00 -3.61 -2.12
N ASN A 182 -11.34 -2.70 -1.21
CA ASN A 182 -11.59 -2.98 0.21
C ASN A 182 -12.51 -1.92 0.83
N LEU A 183 -12.88 -2.12 2.09
CA LEU A 183 -13.59 -1.12 2.88
C LEU A 183 -12.64 0.04 3.22
N PRO A 184 -13.04 1.31 3.02
CA PRO A 184 -12.16 2.47 3.26
C PRO A 184 -11.68 2.56 4.70
N ILE A 185 -12.46 2.04 5.65
CA ILE A 185 -12.11 2.02 7.06
C ILE A 185 -10.87 1.17 7.37
N TYR A 186 -10.55 0.20 6.52
CA TYR A 186 -9.38 -0.66 6.71
C TYR A 186 -8.08 0.15 6.65
N ASP A 187 -7.89 0.97 5.62
CA ASP A 187 -6.71 1.84 5.50
C ASP A 187 -6.65 2.87 6.64
N ILE A 188 -7.80 3.45 7.02
CA ILE A 188 -7.87 4.43 8.12
C ILE A 188 -7.48 3.79 9.45
N ALA A 189 -8.02 2.61 9.78
CA ALA A 189 -7.66 1.89 11.00
C ALA A 189 -6.19 1.48 11.02
N SER A 190 -5.65 1.03 9.88
CA SER A 190 -4.24 0.69 9.70
C SER A 190 -3.33 1.90 9.98
N ILE A 191 -3.69 3.09 9.49
CA ILE A 191 -2.96 4.33 9.77
C ILE A 191 -2.98 4.64 11.27
N ILE A 192 -4.17 4.70 11.89
CA ILE A 192 -4.33 5.04 13.31
C ILE A 192 -3.49 4.11 14.17
N LYS A 193 -3.57 2.80 13.93
CA LYS A 193 -2.83 1.79 14.68
C LYS A 193 -1.33 1.86 14.43
N SER A 194 -0.90 1.90 13.18
CA SER A 194 0.52 1.88 12.80
C SER A 194 1.26 3.12 13.27
N LEU A 195 0.64 4.29 13.16
CA LEU A 195 1.21 5.56 13.60
C LEU A 195 0.97 5.82 15.09
N LYS A 196 0.18 4.98 15.78
CA LYS A 196 -0.20 5.13 17.19
C LYS A 196 -0.79 6.50 17.49
N LEU A 197 -1.71 6.95 16.62
CA LEU A 197 -2.32 8.27 16.75
C LEU A 197 -3.19 8.34 18.02
N ASP A 198 -3.07 9.45 18.74
CA ASP A 198 -3.98 9.78 19.82
C ASP A 198 -5.34 10.29 19.31
N GLU A 199 -6.26 10.66 20.20
CA GLU A 199 -7.61 11.09 19.84
C GLU A 199 -7.61 12.39 19.03
N ASP A 200 -6.76 13.37 19.38
CA ASP A 200 -6.67 14.65 18.68
C ASP A 200 -6.06 14.45 17.28
N GLN A 201 -5.00 13.68 17.18
CA GLN A 201 -4.36 13.33 15.91
C GLN A 201 -5.31 12.54 14.99
N THR A 202 -6.02 11.57 15.56
CA THR A 202 -7.06 10.81 14.84
C THR A 202 -8.13 11.73 14.29
N LYS A 203 -8.58 12.70 15.09
CA LYS A 203 -9.57 13.68 14.66
C LYS A 203 -9.07 14.52 13.48
N ILE A 204 -7.82 15.03 13.53
CA ILE A 204 -7.22 15.80 12.43
C ILE A 204 -7.17 14.97 11.14
N LEU A 205 -6.76 13.70 11.23
CA LEU A 205 -6.74 12.78 10.10
C LEU A 205 -8.13 12.61 9.49
N LEU A 206 -9.15 12.31 10.32
CA LEU A 206 -10.53 12.07 9.89
C LEU A 206 -11.19 13.32 9.30
N ASP A 207 -11.00 14.49 9.94
CA ASP A 207 -11.52 15.76 9.45
C ASP A 207 -10.92 16.10 8.07
N SER A 208 -9.66 15.75 7.84
CA SER A 208 -8.96 15.99 6.57
C SER A 208 -9.31 14.96 5.49
N TYR A 209 -9.60 13.73 5.90
CA TYR A 209 -10.12 12.69 5.03
C TYR A 209 -11.53 13.06 4.52
N ASP A 210 -12.38 13.66 5.36
CA ASP A 210 -13.67 14.27 5.00
C ASP A 210 -14.56 13.35 4.14
N ILE A 211 -14.56 12.06 4.44
CA ILE A 211 -15.50 11.07 3.92
C ILE A 211 -16.17 10.43 5.13
N LYS A 212 -17.50 10.35 5.09
CA LYS A 212 -18.26 9.78 6.19
C LYS A 212 -17.94 8.32 6.40
N LEU A 213 -17.37 7.99 7.55
CA LEU A 213 -17.08 6.63 7.99
C LEU A 213 -17.89 6.29 9.24
N ASP A 214 -18.19 5.02 9.40
CA ASP A 214 -18.68 4.49 10.68
C ASP A 214 -17.46 4.27 11.61
N VAL A 215 -17.08 5.33 12.32
CA VAL A 215 -15.93 5.31 13.22
C VAL A 215 -16.05 4.31 14.36
N THR A 216 -17.27 3.84 14.68
CA THR A 216 -17.47 2.81 15.70
C THR A 216 -16.83 1.48 15.28
N LYS A 217 -16.72 1.24 13.99
CA LYS A 217 -16.05 0.07 13.43
C LYS A 217 -14.53 0.14 13.49
N ILE A 218 -13.92 1.32 13.67
CA ILE A 218 -12.44 1.44 13.73
C ILE A 218 -11.87 0.52 14.82
N LYS A 219 -12.48 0.54 16.00
CA LYS A 219 -12.06 -0.33 17.13
C LYS A 219 -12.13 -1.83 16.82
N SER A 220 -12.97 -2.23 15.88
CA SER A 220 -13.09 -3.63 15.47
C SER A 220 -11.91 -4.10 14.59
N PHE A 221 -11.16 -3.16 14.01
CA PHE A 221 -9.95 -3.44 13.21
C PHE A 221 -8.64 -3.31 14.04
N GLU A 222 -8.73 -2.95 15.33
CA GLU A 222 -7.57 -2.79 16.22
C GLU A 222 -7.10 -4.11 16.87
N LEU A 223 -7.67 -5.25 16.49
CA LEU A 223 -7.36 -6.58 17.04
C LEU A 223 -6.02 -7.14 16.56
#